data_73870da73b7c7f5304a937d9346733f2
#
_entry.id   73870da73b7c7f5304a937d9346733f2
#
_cell.length_a   1.000
_cell.length_b   1.000
_cell.length_c   1.000
_cell.angle_alpha   90.00
_cell.angle_beta   90.00
_cell.angle_gamma   90.00
#
_symmetry.space_group_name_H-M   'P 1'
#
loop_
_entity.id
_entity.type
_entity.pdbx_description
1 polymer ?
#
loop_
_entity_poly.entity_id
_entity_poly.type
_entity_poly.pdbx_seq_one_letter_code
_entity_poly.pdbx_strand_id
1 'polypeptide(L)'
;MRVVITGASSGIGEALARYYASPASTLGLISRRNFPYALEGTVVPYAVDVTDAPALERAAADFVARFGPPDLVIANAGVGVGTHSDELADVGKLRRVLEVNLIGLAATLAAFAPAMRSAGRGTLAGIASVAGFRGLAGNGAYCASKAAAITWLESLRTELRGSGVSVVCICPGYIDTPMTRVNRYRMPFLLPPEEAARRIARAIAARRRLAVIPWQMAAVSVLLRVMPGWLYDRLAARAPRKPRDVSI
;
A
#
# COMPACT_ATOMS: atom_id res chain seq x y z
N MET A 1 12.04 3.06 17.84
CA MET A 1 11.72 3.37 16.42
C MET A 1 10.31 3.93 16.34
N ARG A 2 10.09 5.03 15.59
CA ARG A 2 8.78 5.68 15.42
C ARG A 2 8.24 5.31 14.04
N VAL A 3 7.13 4.58 14.02
CA VAL A 3 6.54 4.04 12.77
C VAL A 3 5.09 4.48 12.66
N VAL A 4 4.71 4.97 11.49
CA VAL A 4 3.32 5.30 11.18
C VAL A 4 2.82 4.36 10.08
N ILE A 5 1.63 3.78 10.27
CA ILE A 5 1.06 2.80 9.33
C ILE A 5 -0.41 3.15 9.06
N THR A 6 -0.78 3.34 7.80
CA THR A 6 -2.20 3.46 7.41
C THR A 6 -2.80 2.11 7.03
N GLY A 7 -4.11 1.94 7.25
CA GLY A 7 -4.79 0.66 7.04
C GLY A 7 -4.35 -0.42 8.02
N ALA A 8 -3.99 -0.03 9.23
CA ALA A 8 -3.44 -0.91 10.25
C ALA A 8 -4.46 -1.93 10.82
N SER A 9 -5.76 -1.77 10.61
CA SER A 9 -6.79 -2.57 11.26
C SER A 9 -6.92 -4.02 10.75
N SER A 10 -6.23 -4.41 9.68
CA SER A 10 -6.32 -5.76 9.13
C SER A 10 -5.21 -6.05 8.11
N GLY A 11 -5.03 -7.33 7.77
CA GLY A 11 -4.20 -7.79 6.66
C GLY A 11 -2.72 -7.39 6.76
N ILE A 12 -2.16 -6.85 5.68
CA ILE A 12 -0.74 -6.44 5.64
C ILE A 12 -0.45 -5.36 6.69
N GLY A 13 -1.35 -4.39 6.87
CA GLY A 13 -1.16 -3.29 7.83
C GLY A 13 -1.10 -3.79 9.27
N GLU A 14 -1.99 -4.70 9.67
CA GLU A 14 -1.93 -5.37 10.97
C GLU A 14 -0.64 -6.17 11.15
N ALA A 15 -0.27 -6.98 10.16
CA ALA A 15 0.94 -7.78 10.24
C ALA A 15 2.21 -6.91 10.34
N LEU A 16 2.24 -5.75 9.66
CA LEU A 16 3.32 -4.77 9.80
C LEU A 16 3.31 -4.10 11.19
N ALA A 17 2.14 -3.75 11.71
CA ALA A 17 2.04 -3.17 13.06
C ALA A 17 2.58 -4.16 14.10
N ARG A 18 2.21 -5.44 14.01
CA ARG A 18 2.75 -6.52 14.88
C ARG A 18 4.26 -6.71 14.70
N TYR A 19 4.76 -6.62 13.47
CA TYR A 19 6.19 -6.75 13.17
C TYR A 19 7.05 -5.65 13.80
N TYR A 20 6.56 -4.41 13.78
CA TYR A 20 7.29 -3.25 14.31
C TYR A 20 7.00 -2.98 15.79
N ALA A 21 6.06 -3.69 16.40
CA ALA A 21 5.77 -3.59 17.83
C ALA A 21 6.94 -4.11 18.65
N SER A 22 7.37 -3.33 19.62
CA SER A 22 8.37 -3.69 20.62
C SER A 22 8.27 -2.71 21.81
N PRO A 23 8.80 -3.01 23.00
CA PRO A 23 8.77 -2.10 24.14
C PRO A 23 9.36 -0.71 23.85
N ALA A 24 10.32 -0.62 22.91
CA ALA A 24 10.99 0.63 22.54
C ALA A 24 10.40 1.28 21.27
N SER A 25 9.27 0.80 20.76
CA SER A 25 8.63 1.38 19.57
C SER A 25 7.53 2.36 19.93
N THR A 26 7.32 3.35 19.03
CA THR A 26 6.14 4.21 19.00
C THR A 26 5.44 4.01 17.67
N LEU A 27 4.20 3.55 17.73
CA LEU A 27 3.40 3.20 16.55
C LEU A 27 2.22 4.17 16.42
N GLY A 28 2.21 4.98 15.36
CA GLY A 28 1.05 5.74 14.91
C GLY A 28 0.22 4.89 13.96
N LEU A 29 -0.93 4.41 14.41
CA LEU A 29 -1.76 3.51 13.62
C LEU A 29 -3.01 4.23 13.12
N ILE A 30 -3.10 4.42 11.82
CA ILE A 30 -4.18 5.16 11.16
C ILE A 30 -5.14 4.19 10.49
N SER A 31 -6.40 4.21 10.88
CA SER A 31 -7.46 3.44 10.23
C SER A 31 -8.86 3.97 10.59
N ARG A 32 -9.86 3.70 9.74
CA ARG A 32 -11.26 4.06 10.01
C ARG A 32 -11.88 3.27 11.17
N ARG A 33 -11.36 2.09 11.43
CA ARG A 33 -11.84 1.14 12.45
C ARG A 33 -10.80 0.97 13.53
N ASN A 34 -11.25 0.68 14.74
CA ASN A 34 -10.37 0.29 15.83
C ASN A 34 -9.59 -0.98 15.47
N PHE A 35 -8.41 -1.15 16.08
CA PHE A 35 -7.67 -2.40 15.91
C PHE A 35 -8.12 -3.40 16.97
N PRO A 36 -8.45 -4.63 16.57
CA PRO A 36 -8.94 -5.66 17.49
C PRO A 36 -7.81 -6.44 18.16
N TYR A 37 -6.61 -5.85 18.31
CA TYR A 37 -5.43 -6.55 18.81
C TYR A 37 -4.57 -5.64 19.71
N ALA A 38 -3.90 -6.27 20.68
CA ALA A 38 -2.93 -5.60 21.55
C ALA A 38 -1.52 -5.65 20.93
N LEU A 39 -0.72 -4.62 21.22
CA LEU A 39 0.67 -4.49 20.78
C LEU A 39 1.53 -4.01 21.93
N GLU A 40 2.80 -4.39 21.88
CA GLU A 40 3.83 -3.84 22.78
C GLU A 40 4.26 -2.44 22.35
N GLY A 41 4.79 -1.65 23.31
CA GLY A 41 5.28 -0.30 23.07
C GLY A 41 4.21 0.78 23.18
N THR A 42 4.54 1.97 22.73
CA THR A 42 3.59 3.10 22.70
C THR A 42 2.75 3.04 21.44
N VAL A 43 1.46 2.80 21.57
CA VAL A 43 0.52 2.74 20.44
C VAL A 43 -0.41 3.93 20.48
N VAL A 44 -0.43 4.69 19.39
CA VAL A 44 -1.26 5.88 19.20
C VAL A 44 -2.25 5.64 18.06
N PRO A 45 -3.53 5.38 18.40
CA PRO A 45 -4.57 5.19 17.37
C PRO A 45 -5.03 6.54 16.82
N TYR A 46 -5.22 6.59 15.50
CA TYR A 46 -5.86 7.69 14.80
C TYR A 46 -7.05 7.14 13.97
N ALA A 47 -8.26 7.49 14.37
CA ALA A 47 -9.48 7.12 13.66
C ALA A 47 -9.68 8.06 12.45
N VAL A 48 -8.93 7.83 11.36
CA VAL A 48 -8.90 8.71 10.19
C VAL A 48 -9.13 7.90 8.91
N ASP A 49 -10.00 8.41 8.02
CA ASP A 49 -10.05 7.95 6.62
C ASP A 49 -8.91 8.63 5.84
N VAL A 50 -8.11 7.84 5.13
CA VAL A 50 -6.98 8.36 4.34
C VAL A 50 -7.41 9.29 3.19
N THR A 51 -8.70 9.34 2.87
CA THR A 51 -9.27 10.30 1.90
C THR A 51 -9.58 11.67 2.50
N ASP A 52 -9.51 11.81 3.82
CA ASP A 52 -9.61 13.08 4.54
C ASP A 52 -8.20 13.65 4.77
N ALA A 53 -7.70 14.39 3.79
CA ALA A 53 -6.35 14.98 3.86
C ALA A 53 -6.17 15.94 5.05
N PRO A 54 -7.13 16.83 5.40
CA PRO A 54 -7.04 17.65 6.62
C PRO A 54 -6.95 16.81 7.91
N ALA A 55 -7.66 15.70 8.02
CA ALA A 55 -7.56 14.81 9.18
C ALA A 55 -6.20 14.10 9.24
N LEU A 56 -5.65 13.70 8.10
CA LEU A 56 -4.29 13.15 8.02
C LEU A 56 -3.24 14.18 8.46
N GLU A 57 -3.39 15.42 8.03
CA GLU A 57 -2.47 16.50 8.42
C GLU A 57 -2.51 16.75 9.95
N ARG A 58 -3.71 16.79 10.55
CA ARG A 58 -3.85 16.90 12.00
C ARG A 58 -3.22 15.72 12.74
N ALA A 59 -3.45 14.49 12.26
CA ALA A 59 -2.84 13.29 12.85
C ALA A 59 -1.31 13.31 12.76
N ALA A 60 -0.77 13.77 11.63
CA ALA A 60 0.67 13.92 11.42
C ALA A 60 1.26 14.98 12.35
N ALA A 61 0.61 16.14 12.48
CA ALA A 61 1.02 17.22 13.37
C ALA A 61 1.03 16.76 14.83
N ASP A 62 -0.03 16.08 15.32
CA ASP A 62 -0.09 15.51 16.67
C ASP A 62 1.04 14.50 16.91
N PHE A 63 1.22 13.54 15.97
CA PHE A 63 2.28 12.56 16.13
C PHE A 63 3.67 13.20 16.20
N VAL A 64 3.95 14.15 15.31
CA VAL A 64 5.25 14.83 15.25
C VAL A 64 5.47 15.71 16.49
N ALA A 65 4.46 16.40 16.97
CA ALA A 65 4.56 17.24 18.18
C ALA A 65 4.86 16.40 19.42
N ARG A 66 4.27 15.22 19.56
CA ARG A 66 4.41 14.35 20.74
C ARG A 66 5.69 13.52 20.72
N PHE A 67 6.09 13.03 19.56
CA PHE A 67 7.13 12.01 19.45
C PHE A 67 8.29 12.42 18.53
N GLY A 68 8.17 13.53 17.84
CA GLY A 68 9.11 13.95 16.79
C GLY A 68 8.85 13.26 15.44
N PRO A 69 9.62 13.61 14.40
CA PRO A 69 9.44 13.05 13.07
C PRO A 69 9.58 11.52 13.05
N PRO A 70 8.71 10.79 12.36
CA PRO A 70 8.77 9.33 12.29
C PRO A 70 10.04 8.86 11.58
N ASP A 71 10.53 7.68 11.95
CA ASP A 71 11.64 7.01 11.28
C ASP A 71 11.14 6.27 10.03
N LEU A 72 9.85 5.88 10.02
CA LEU A 72 9.20 5.16 8.93
C LEU A 72 7.71 5.52 8.84
N VAL A 73 7.24 5.84 7.64
CA VAL A 73 5.81 5.96 7.32
C VAL A 73 5.45 4.94 6.26
N ILE A 74 4.42 4.13 6.50
CA ILE A 74 3.92 3.12 5.57
C ILE A 74 2.50 3.48 5.13
N ALA A 75 2.35 3.98 3.92
CA ALA A 75 1.07 4.18 3.28
C ALA A 75 0.57 2.84 2.71
N ASN A 76 -0.19 2.11 3.54
CA ASN A 76 -0.67 0.76 3.24
C ASN A 76 -2.17 0.71 3.00
N ALA A 77 -2.96 1.66 3.48
CA ALA A 77 -4.41 1.67 3.27
C ALA A 77 -4.76 1.46 1.79
N GLY A 78 -5.72 0.59 1.52
CA GLY A 78 -6.12 0.29 0.17
C GLY A 78 -7.41 -0.53 0.12
N VAL A 79 -8.10 -0.43 -1.00
CA VAL A 79 -9.32 -1.17 -1.32
C VAL A 79 -9.21 -1.79 -2.71
N GLY A 80 -10.00 -2.82 -2.96
CA GLY A 80 -10.06 -3.45 -4.27
C GLY A 80 -11.38 -4.14 -4.51
N VAL A 81 -12.02 -3.81 -5.61
CA VAL A 81 -13.31 -4.34 -6.07
C VAL A 81 -13.23 -4.69 -7.55
N GLY A 82 -13.98 -5.67 -7.99
CA GLY A 82 -14.13 -5.98 -9.41
C GLY A 82 -14.83 -4.84 -10.16
N THR A 83 -14.33 -4.52 -11.37
CA THR A 83 -14.89 -3.48 -12.23
C THR A 83 -14.90 -3.93 -13.68
N HIS A 84 -15.94 -3.55 -14.40
CA HIS A 84 -15.99 -3.62 -15.86
C HIS A 84 -15.68 -2.24 -16.43
N SER A 85 -14.62 -2.15 -17.22
CA SER A 85 -14.10 -0.87 -17.71
C SER A 85 -14.96 -0.24 -18.80
N ASP A 86 -15.86 -0.99 -19.40
CA ASP A 86 -16.84 -0.61 -20.42
C ASP A 86 -18.21 -0.23 -19.83
N GLU A 87 -18.37 -0.31 -18.50
CA GLU A 87 -19.62 0.04 -17.83
C GLU A 87 -19.52 1.40 -17.11
N LEU A 88 -20.35 2.36 -17.51
CA LEU A 88 -20.43 3.68 -16.87
C LEU A 88 -20.76 3.59 -15.37
N ALA A 89 -21.57 2.62 -14.96
CA ALA A 89 -21.92 2.38 -13.56
C ALA A 89 -20.69 2.08 -12.66
N ASP A 90 -19.62 1.55 -13.21
CA ASP A 90 -18.40 1.22 -12.46
C ASP A 90 -17.41 2.40 -12.36
N VAL A 91 -17.68 3.56 -13.00
CA VAL A 91 -16.86 4.77 -12.88
C VAL A 91 -16.84 5.30 -11.43
N GLY A 92 -17.96 5.17 -10.70
CA GLY A 92 -18.02 5.49 -9.27
C GLY A 92 -17.07 4.63 -8.43
N LYS A 93 -16.97 3.33 -8.73
CA LYS A 93 -16.02 2.41 -8.10
C LYS A 93 -14.57 2.78 -8.44
N LEU A 94 -14.29 3.11 -9.71
CA LEU A 94 -12.97 3.59 -10.14
C LEU A 94 -12.55 4.82 -9.34
N ARG A 95 -13.43 5.82 -9.22
CA ARG A 95 -13.18 7.03 -8.41
C ARG A 95 -12.83 6.66 -6.97
N ARG A 96 -13.65 5.83 -6.30
CA ARG A 96 -13.41 5.45 -4.90
C ARG A 96 -12.11 4.68 -4.71
N VAL A 97 -11.75 3.80 -5.64
CA VAL A 97 -10.48 3.06 -5.60
C VAL A 97 -9.29 3.99 -5.79
N LEU A 98 -9.36 4.97 -6.69
CA LEU A 98 -8.31 5.99 -6.87
C LEU A 98 -8.18 6.88 -5.64
N GLU A 99 -9.28 7.33 -5.06
CA GLU A 99 -9.29 8.15 -3.83
C GLU A 99 -8.53 7.47 -2.70
N VAL A 100 -8.78 6.20 -2.45
CA VAL A 100 -8.12 5.49 -1.35
C VAL A 100 -6.68 5.09 -1.72
N ASN A 101 -6.49 4.43 -2.87
CA ASN A 101 -5.23 3.76 -3.20
C ASN A 101 -4.14 4.69 -3.73
N LEU A 102 -4.53 5.85 -4.28
CA LEU A 102 -3.60 6.84 -4.84
C LEU A 102 -3.63 8.13 -4.02
N ILE A 103 -4.77 8.81 -3.94
CA ILE A 103 -4.86 10.10 -3.25
C ILE A 103 -4.58 9.92 -1.75
N GLY A 104 -5.19 8.91 -1.11
CA GLY A 104 -4.93 8.59 0.29
C GLY A 104 -3.49 8.17 0.57
N LEU A 105 -2.84 7.44 -0.35
CA LEU A 105 -1.42 7.11 -0.26
C LEU A 105 -0.57 8.39 -0.35
N ALA A 106 -0.83 9.23 -1.33
CA ALA A 106 -0.10 10.49 -1.54
C ALA A 106 -0.27 11.43 -0.33
N ALA A 107 -1.51 11.63 0.13
CA ALA A 107 -1.81 12.47 1.29
C ALA A 107 -1.12 11.96 2.56
N THR A 108 -1.14 10.63 2.79
CA THR A 108 -0.43 10.01 3.92
C THR A 108 1.06 10.36 3.90
N LEU A 109 1.74 10.16 2.78
CA LEU A 109 3.18 10.40 2.71
C LEU A 109 3.51 11.90 2.75
N ALA A 110 2.70 12.73 2.08
CA ALA A 110 2.87 14.18 2.07
C ALA A 110 2.70 14.83 3.45
N ALA A 111 1.79 14.32 4.28
CA ALA A 111 1.56 14.84 5.63
C ALA A 111 2.80 14.71 6.55
N PHE A 112 3.62 13.67 6.37
CA PHE A 112 4.82 13.44 7.21
C PHE A 112 6.13 13.87 6.53
N ALA A 113 6.16 13.97 5.21
CA ALA A 113 7.39 14.25 4.45
C ALA A 113 8.09 15.56 4.87
N PRO A 114 7.40 16.69 5.16
CA PRO A 114 8.05 17.93 5.58
C PRO A 114 8.88 17.76 6.87
N ALA A 115 8.31 17.15 7.91
CA ALA A 115 8.99 16.92 9.17
C ALA A 115 10.20 15.99 9.03
N MET A 116 10.06 14.92 8.23
CA MET A 116 11.13 13.97 7.95
C MET A 116 12.26 14.62 7.12
N ARG A 117 11.89 15.45 6.13
CA ARG A 117 12.86 16.21 5.32
C ARG A 117 13.63 17.20 6.17
N SER A 118 12.96 17.95 7.05
CA SER A 118 13.62 18.87 7.99
C SER A 118 14.57 18.14 8.94
N ALA A 119 14.24 16.90 9.33
CA ALA A 119 15.11 16.06 10.15
C ALA A 119 16.25 15.39 9.37
N GLY A 120 16.26 15.49 8.04
CA GLY A 120 17.27 14.90 7.17
C GLY A 120 17.33 13.37 7.19
N ARG A 121 16.26 12.67 7.62
CA ARG A 121 16.26 11.21 7.77
C ARG A 121 14.85 10.60 7.73
N GLY A 122 14.80 9.31 7.43
CA GLY A 122 13.61 8.49 7.49
C GLY A 122 13.31 7.76 6.18
N THR A 123 12.24 6.98 6.20
CA THR A 123 11.76 6.23 5.03
C THR A 123 10.26 6.40 4.84
N LEU A 124 9.86 6.77 3.65
CA LEU A 124 8.48 6.78 3.17
C LEU A 124 8.25 5.53 2.32
N ALA A 125 7.35 4.65 2.73
CA ALA A 125 7.04 3.42 2.02
C ALA A 125 5.58 3.43 1.53
N GLY A 126 5.37 3.14 0.25
CA GLY A 126 4.03 2.99 -0.32
C GLY A 126 3.75 1.55 -0.74
N ILE A 127 2.59 1.04 -0.36
CA ILE A 127 2.14 -0.31 -0.76
C ILE A 127 1.35 -0.21 -2.07
N ALA A 128 2.02 -0.52 -3.18
CA ALA A 128 1.42 -0.67 -4.50
C ALA A 128 0.88 -2.11 -4.71
N SER A 129 1.14 -2.74 -5.85
CA SER A 129 0.82 -4.14 -6.15
C SER A 129 1.47 -4.57 -7.47
N VAL A 130 1.68 -5.87 -7.65
CA VAL A 130 2.01 -6.45 -8.97
C VAL A 130 0.92 -6.19 -10.02
N ALA A 131 -0.32 -5.99 -9.60
CA ALA A 131 -1.42 -5.60 -10.49
C ALA A 131 -1.24 -4.20 -11.11
N GLY A 132 -0.30 -3.39 -10.61
CA GLY A 132 0.06 -2.11 -11.21
C GLY A 132 0.98 -2.22 -12.43
N PHE A 133 1.51 -3.39 -12.75
CA PHE A 133 2.41 -3.55 -13.91
C PHE A 133 1.67 -3.81 -15.23
N ARG A 134 0.44 -4.32 -15.17
CA ARG A 134 -0.40 -4.53 -16.35
C ARG A 134 -1.88 -4.55 -15.98
N GLY A 135 -2.76 -4.09 -16.90
CA GLY A 135 -4.20 -4.14 -16.70
C GLY A 135 -4.71 -5.59 -16.68
N LEU A 136 -5.59 -5.92 -15.76
CA LEU A 136 -6.23 -7.23 -15.63
C LEU A 136 -7.73 -7.09 -15.89
N ALA A 137 -8.28 -7.94 -16.74
CA ALA A 137 -9.72 -7.95 -17.00
C ALA A 137 -10.52 -8.11 -15.71
N GLY A 138 -11.58 -7.32 -15.54
CA GLY A 138 -12.40 -7.32 -14.32
C GLY A 138 -11.76 -6.69 -13.08
N ASN A 139 -10.59 -6.03 -13.23
CA ASN A 139 -9.87 -5.38 -12.11
C ASN A 139 -9.26 -4.03 -12.52
N GLY A 140 -9.81 -3.38 -13.54
CA GLY A 140 -9.25 -2.18 -14.16
C GLY A 140 -9.02 -1.03 -13.19
N ALA A 141 -9.98 -0.73 -12.32
CA ALA A 141 -9.87 0.32 -11.31
C ALA A 141 -8.67 0.09 -10.37
N TYR A 142 -8.53 -1.12 -9.86
CA TYR A 142 -7.42 -1.47 -8.96
C TYR A 142 -6.07 -1.41 -9.69
N CYS A 143 -5.98 -1.98 -10.90
CA CYS A 143 -4.76 -1.95 -11.71
C CYS A 143 -4.33 -0.51 -12.00
N ALA A 144 -5.24 0.35 -12.44
CA ALA A 144 -4.97 1.76 -12.71
C ALA A 144 -4.47 2.50 -11.46
N SER A 145 -5.13 2.28 -10.30
CA SER A 145 -4.74 2.92 -9.05
C SER A 145 -3.33 2.51 -8.60
N LYS A 146 -2.97 1.23 -8.77
CA LYS A 146 -1.66 0.73 -8.35
C LYS A 146 -0.55 1.07 -9.34
N ALA A 147 -0.86 1.18 -10.63
CA ALA A 147 0.05 1.73 -11.64
C ALA A 147 0.38 3.19 -11.36
N ALA A 148 -0.64 4.01 -11.11
CA ALA A 148 -0.47 5.41 -10.75
C ALA A 148 0.33 5.57 -9.44
N ALA A 149 0.09 4.74 -8.41
CA ALA A 149 0.84 4.76 -7.16
C ALA A 149 2.33 4.44 -7.38
N ILE A 150 2.67 3.46 -8.25
CA ILE A 150 4.08 3.15 -8.60
C ILE A 150 4.76 4.38 -9.20
N THR A 151 4.14 5.00 -10.20
CA THR A 151 4.69 6.17 -10.89
C THR A 151 4.81 7.37 -9.96
N TRP A 152 3.80 7.61 -9.12
CA TRP A 152 3.82 8.70 -8.14
C TRP A 152 4.94 8.53 -7.11
N LEU A 153 5.13 7.32 -6.57
CA LEU A 153 6.22 7.01 -5.64
C LEU A 153 7.60 7.18 -6.29
N GLU A 154 7.71 6.92 -7.59
CA GLU A 154 8.95 7.16 -8.34
C GLU A 154 9.25 8.66 -8.44
N SER A 155 8.26 9.51 -8.74
CA SER A 155 8.39 10.96 -8.74
C SER A 155 8.81 11.48 -7.37
N LEU A 156 8.09 11.08 -6.31
CA LEU A 156 8.42 11.46 -4.93
C LEU A 156 9.87 11.08 -4.55
N ARG A 157 10.33 9.92 -5.00
CA ARG A 157 11.70 9.46 -4.76
C ARG A 157 12.74 10.37 -5.43
N THR A 158 12.46 10.86 -6.62
CA THR A 158 13.36 11.78 -7.34
C THR A 158 13.34 13.18 -6.72
N GLU A 159 12.19 13.66 -6.30
CA GLU A 159 12.02 14.96 -5.64
C GLU A 159 12.72 15.02 -4.27
N LEU A 160 12.71 13.91 -3.52
CA LEU A 160 13.37 13.83 -2.20
C LEU A 160 14.86 13.46 -2.27
N ARG A 161 15.44 13.39 -3.47
CA ARG A 161 16.88 13.08 -3.62
C ARG A 161 17.72 14.13 -2.90
N GLY A 162 18.66 13.67 -2.08
CA GLY A 162 19.54 14.54 -1.29
C GLY A 162 18.95 15.05 0.03
N SER A 163 17.65 14.81 0.30
CA SER A 163 16.99 15.25 1.53
C SER A 163 17.26 14.37 2.76
N GLY A 164 17.95 13.24 2.60
CA GLY A 164 18.12 12.22 3.65
C GLY A 164 16.91 11.28 3.82
N VAL A 165 15.79 11.57 3.17
CA VAL A 165 14.58 10.72 3.19
C VAL A 165 14.58 9.74 2.04
N SER A 166 14.40 8.45 2.34
CA SER A 166 14.29 7.39 1.34
C SER A 166 12.84 7.13 0.97
N VAL A 167 12.56 6.81 -0.30
CA VAL A 167 11.23 6.38 -0.75
C VAL A 167 11.31 4.95 -1.27
N VAL A 168 10.39 4.10 -0.79
CA VAL A 168 10.34 2.67 -1.11
C VAL A 168 8.96 2.32 -1.67
N CYS A 169 8.93 1.77 -2.87
CA CYS A 169 7.71 1.23 -3.48
C CYS A 169 7.66 -0.29 -3.27
N ILE A 170 6.64 -0.78 -2.59
CA ILE A 170 6.41 -2.21 -2.38
C ILE A 170 5.28 -2.68 -3.29
N CYS A 171 5.53 -3.73 -4.06
CA CYS A 171 4.55 -4.36 -4.95
C CYS A 171 4.28 -5.80 -4.50
N PRO A 172 3.35 -6.02 -3.56
CA PRO A 172 2.96 -7.37 -3.19
C PRO A 172 2.24 -8.09 -4.33
N GLY A 173 2.43 -9.41 -4.41
CA GLY A 173 1.55 -10.32 -5.12
C GLY A 173 0.33 -10.69 -4.28
N TYR A 174 -0.02 -11.97 -4.26
CA TYR A 174 -1.13 -12.46 -3.43
C TYR A 174 -0.70 -12.66 -1.98
N ILE A 175 -1.39 -11.97 -1.07
CA ILE A 175 -1.23 -12.11 0.38
C ILE A 175 -2.59 -12.51 0.94
N ASP A 176 -2.63 -13.47 1.86
CA ASP A 176 -3.87 -13.94 2.49
C ASP A 176 -4.42 -12.89 3.44
N THR A 177 -5.35 -12.09 2.94
CA THR A 177 -5.97 -10.97 3.66
C THR A 177 -7.48 -10.96 3.40
N PRO A 178 -8.28 -10.25 4.19
CA PRO A 178 -9.70 -10.07 3.88
C PRO A 178 -9.98 -9.59 2.47
N MET A 179 -9.10 -8.75 1.89
CA MET A 179 -9.21 -8.24 0.52
C MET A 179 -9.05 -9.34 -0.55
N THR A 180 -8.24 -10.35 -0.29
CA THR A 180 -7.95 -11.43 -1.26
C THR A 180 -8.80 -12.67 -1.05
N ARG A 181 -9.29 -12.91 0.16
CA ARG A 181 -10.16 -14.07 0.48
C ARG A 181 -11.48 -14.08 -0.27
N VAL A 182 -11.93 -12.94 -0.77
CA VAL A 182 -13.12 -12.85 -1.64
C VAL A 182 -12.89 -13.38 -3.06
N ASN A 183 -11.63 -13.58 -3.45
CA ASN A 183 -11.29 -14.08 -4.78
C ASN A 183 -11.64 -15.57 -4.89
N ARG A 184 -12.36 -15.94 -5.95
CA ARG A 184 -12.80 -17.33 -6.22
C ARG A 184 -11.88 -18.07 -7.19
N TYR A 185 -10.64 -17.58 -7.36
CA TYR A 185 -9.67 -18.15 -8.28
C TYR A 185 -8.35 -18.46 -7.58
N ARG A 186 -7.56 -19.34 -8.23
CA ARG A 186 -6.25 -19.75 -7.72
C ARG A 186 -5.30 -18.55 -7.67
N MET A 187 -4.66 -18.36 -6.53
CA MET A 187 -3.69 -17.30 -6.27
C MET A 187 -2.29 -17.89 -6.15
N PRO A 188 -1.48 -17.89 -7.23
CA PRO A 188 -0.14 -18.48 -7.18
C PRO A 188 0.75 -17.69 -6.23
N PHE A 189 1.62 -18.42 -5.52
CA PHE A 189 2.58 -17.86 -4.57
C PHE A 189 1.92 -17.04 -3.45
N LEU A 190 0.72 -17.44 -3.01
CA LEU A 190 0.03 -16.84 -1.88
C LEU A 190 0.91 -16.89 -0.63
N LEU A 191 1.10 -15.75 0.03
CA LEU A 191 1.86 -15.65 1.28
C LEU A 191 0.95 -15.36 2.47
N PRO A 192 1.27 -15.90 3.66
CA PRO A 192 0.69 -15.43 4.92
C PRO A 192 1.06 -13.96 5.17
N PRO A 193 0.20 -13.17 5.85
CA PRO A 193 0.45 -11.76 6.14
C PRO A 193 1.75 -11.52 6.93
N GLU A 194 2.06 -12.38 7.88
CA GLU A 194 3.25 -12.28 8.72
C GLU A 194 4.54 -12.45 7.92
N GLU A 195 4.54 -13.41 6.98
CA GLU A 195 5.68 -13.62 6.08
C GLU A 195 5.83 -12.44 5.10
N ALA A 196 4.70 -11.93 4.59
CA ALA A 196 4.71 -10.73 3.76
C ALA A 196 5.27 -9.53 4.54
N ALA A 197 4.84 -9.32 5.78
CA ALA A 197 5.34 -8.24 6.64
C ALA A 197 6.85 -8.33 6.85
N ARG A 198 7.38 -9.54 7.16
CA ARG A 198 8.83 -9.75 7.31
C ARG A 198 9.61 -9.38 6.04
N ARG A 199 9.12 -9.80 4.86
CA ARG A 199 9.78 -9.49 3.58
C ARG A 199 9.68 -8.01 3.22
N ILE A 200 8.53 -7.39 3.47
CA ILE A 200 8.31 -5.94 3.28
C ILE A 200 9.28 -5.16 4.18
N ALA A 201 9.35 -5.49 5.47
CA ALA A 201 10.23 -4.82 6.41
C ALA A 201 11.71 -4.93 6.01
N ARG A 202 12.16 -6.10 5.53
CA ARG A 202 13.52 -6.27 4.98
C ARG A 202 13.76 -5.39 3.76
N ALA A 203 12.79 -5.28 2.85
CA ALA A 203 12.91 -4.43 1.67
C ALA A 203 12.97 -2.94 2.04
N ILE A 204 12.19 -2.51 3.03
CA ILE A 204 12.21 -1.16 3.59
C ILE A 204 13.56 -0.87 4.27
N ALA A 205 14.04 -1.76 5.14
CA ALA A 205 15.32 -1.62 5.81
C ALA A 205 16.50 -1.51 4.81
N ALA A 206 16.44 -2.28 3.72
CA ALA A 206 17.39 -2.22 2.62
C ALA A 206 17.19 -1.01 1.67
N ARG A 207 16.19 -0.14 1.95
CA ARG A 207 15.84 1.05 1.13
C ARG A 207 15.69 0.73 -0.36
N ARG A 208 15.08 -0.41 -0.68
CA ARG A 208 14.88 -0.83 -2.08
C ARG A 208 13.92 0.12 -2.78
N ARG A 209 14.37 0.71 -3.91
CA ARG A 209 13.55 1.65 -4.70
C ARG A 209 12.20 1.07 -5.09
N LEU A 210 12.21 -0.19 -5.54
CA LEU A 210 11.03 -1.00 -5.85
C LEU A 210 11.29 -2.43 -5.41
N ALA A 211 10.35 -3.03 -4.69
CA ALA A 211 10.42 -4.42 -4.25
C ALA A 211 9.14 -5.17 -4.57
N VAL A 212 9.26 -6.24 -5.35
CA VAL A 212 8.15 -7.18 -5.63
C VAL A 212 8.26 -8.35 -4.66
N ILE A 213 7.15 -8.70 -4.01
CA ILE A 213 7.08 -9.73 -2.97
C ILE A 213 5.91 -10.68 -3.25
N PRO A 214 6.15 -12.00 -3.37
CA PRO A 214 7.44 -12.67 -3.37
C PRO A 214 8.23 -12.49 -4.68
N TRP A 215 9.52 -12.88 -4.68
CA TRP A 215 10.40 -12.69 -5.85
C TRP A 215 9.92 -13.41 -7.11
N GLN A 216 9.21 -14.54 -6.98
CA GLN A 216 8.60 -15.24 -8.11
C GLN A 216 7.62 -14.33 -8.88
N MET A 217 6.89 -13.49 -8.14
CA MET A 217 6.00 -12.51 -8.76
C MET A 217 6.77 -11.40 -9.49
N ALA A 218 8.04 -11.15 -9.15
CA ALA A 218 8.88 -10.24 -9.93
C ALA A 218 9.13 -10.79 -11.33
N ALA A 219 9.51 -12.07 -11.45
CA ALA A 219 9.69 -12.73 -12.74
C ALA A 219 8.39 -12.70 -13.57
N VAL A 220 7.26 -13.05 -12.95
CA VAL A 220 5.94 -12.97 -13.61
C VAL A 220 5.63 -11.55 -14.09
N SER A 221 5.91 -10.54 -13.27
CA SER A 221 5.65 -9.13 -13.62
C SER A 221 6.48 -8.66 -14.80
N VAL A 222 7.76 -9.03 -14.83
CA VAL A 222 8.64 -8.72 -15.98
C VAL A 222 8.11 -9.39 -17.25
N LEU A 223 7.80 -10.69 -17.19
CA LEU A 223 7.25 -11.44 -18.31
C LEU A 223 5.97 -10.78 -18.84
N LEU A 224 5.03 -10.46 -17.96
CA LEU A 224 3.77 -9.80 -18.34
C LEU A 224 4.03 -8.43 -18.98
N ARG A 225 5.00 -7.67 -18.49
CA ARG A 225 5.31 -6.34 -18.99
C ARG A 225 5.92 -6.33 -20.38
N VAL A 226 6.77 -7.30 -20.69
CA VAL A 226 7.44 -7.39 -22.00
C VAL A 226 6.64 -8.20 -23.04
N MET A 227 5.58 -8.90 -22.59
CA MET A 227 4.74 -9.71 -23.48
C MET A 227 4.03 -8.84 -24.54
N PRO A 228 4.07 -9.19 -25.84
CA PRO A 228 3.33 -8.49 -26.87
C PRO A 228 1.83 -8.41 -26.58
N GLY A 229 1.19 -7.29 -26.92
CA GLY A 229 -0.23 -7.03 -26.60
C GLY A 229 -1.16 -8.14 -27.08
N TRP A 230 -1.03 -8.58 -28.33
CA TRP A 230 -1.87 -9.63 -28.90
C TRP A 230 -1.82 -10.97 -28.15
N LEU A 231 -0.63 -11.34 -27.64
CA LEU A 231 -0.47 -12.56 -26.85
C LEU A 231 -1.07 -12.39 -25.45
N TYR A 232 -0.82 -11.22 -24.84
CA TYR A 232 -1.40 -10.89 -23.55
C TYR A 232 -2.92 -10.92 -23.59
N ASP A 233 -3.54 -10.25 -24.56
CA ASP A 233 -5.00 -10.16 -24.71
C ASP A 233 -5.64 -11.55 -24.84
N ARG A 234 -5.02 -12.44 -25.63
CA ARG A 234 -5.48 -13.83 -25.78
C ARG A 234 -5.44 -14.62 -24.47
N LEU A 235 -4.41 -14.41 -23.65
CA LEU A 235 -4.25 -15.09 -22.37
C LEU A 235 -5.14 -14.43 -21.29
N ALA A 236 -5.16 -13.12 -21.23
CA ALA A 236 -5.88 -12.35 -20.21
C ALA A 236 -7.41 -12.41 -20.40
N ALA A 237 -7.90 -12.60 -21.63
CA ALA A 237 -9.34 -12.78 -21.91
C ALA A 237 -9.96 -13.97 -21.15
N ARG A 238 -9.15 -14.98 -20.85
CA ARG A 238 -9.56 -16.18 -20.10
C ARG A 238 -9.27 -16.10 -18.61
N ALA A 239 -8.67 -14.99 -18.14
CA ALA A 239 -8.33 -14.83 -16.73
C ALA A 239 -9.59 -14.67 -15.87
N PRO A 240 -9.62 -15.28 -14.69
CA PRO A 240 -10.76 -15.14 -13.78
C PRO A 240 -10.86 -13.70 -13.31
N ARG A 241 -12.11 -13.23 -13.14
CA ARG A 241 -12.41 -11.86 -12.76
C ARG A 241 -12.67 -11.74 -11.24
N LYS A 242 -12.33 -10.59 -10.68
CA LYS A 242 -12.62 -10.29 -9.27
C LYS A 242 -14.15 -10.06 -9.07
N PRO A 243 -14.75 -10.49 -7.93
CA PRO A 243 -16.15 -10.21 -7.62
C PRO A 243 -16.43 -8.70 -7.59
N ARG A 244 -17.60 -8.30 -8.12
CA ARG A 244 -18.07 -6.90 -8.18
C ARG A 244 -18.89 -6.49 -6.95
N ASP A 245 -19.40 -7.46 -6.22
CA ASP A 245 -20.38 -7.27 -5.12
C ASP A 245 -19.68 -7.13 -3.75
N VAL A 246 -18.45 -6.63 -3.76
CA VAL A 246 -17.69 -6.38 -2.53
C VAL A 246 -17.85 -4.91 -2.15
N SER A 247 -18.32 -4.63 -0.94
CA SER A 247 -18.35 -3.26 -0.38
C SER A 247 -16.93 -2.73 -0.13
N ILE A 248 -16.68 -1.48 -0.47
CA ILE A 248 -15.39 -0.78 -0.33
C ILE A 248 -15.52 0.51 0.48
#